data_964f9e837e569ed2a09f30a9ea8efc69
#
_entry.id   964f9e837e569ed2a09f30a9ea8efc69
#
_cell.length_a   1.000
_cell.length_b   1.000
_cell.length_c   1.000
_cell.angle_alpha   90.00
_cell.angle_beta   90.00
_cell.angle_gamma   90.00
#
_symmetry.space_group_name_H-M   'P 1'
#
loop_
_entity.id
_entity.type
_entity.pdbx_description
1 polymer ?
#
loop_
_entity_poly.entity_id
_entity_poly.type
_entity_poly.pdbx_seq_one_letter_code
_entity_poly.pdbx_strand_id
1 'polypeptide(L)'
;MTSPWLVVFVTMIVHHISNRDVWVQRFCGANAAEDASTTTQDEQTKRRIQSVIEALRRVADVEQQLRENKGCDKVDLLNITFDERRWKKEALLTVQVANLMTSLWRSPGDNGYPVGANDALLYDFVRSIVLFSPPVFGSVICFDNYLYKNYTRFCPYAFRDPQLNGSVHVIDIVSASAGYDYTTDKNAIWWHQPKSKALKSNPKRITSYYEERFNTTTTDALQNRTFPHVTFEDGTWTRPYFDCFGGKVWMVTYLAPFYDEKDDFL
;
A
#
# COMPACT_ATOMS: atom_id res chain seq x y z
N MET A 1 -5.93 -9.56 -28.36
CA MET A 1 -6.06 -8.28 -27.65
C MET A 1 -5.85 -8.59 -26.20
N THR A 2 -4.69 -8.28 -25.66
CA THR A 2 -4.33 -8.53 -24.28
C THR A 2 -5.11 -7.55 -23.41
N SER A 3 -5.93 -8.08 -22.49
CA SER A 3 -6.69 -7.30 -21.52
C SER A 3 -5.72 -6.42 -20.71
N PRO A 4 -5.95 -5.11 -20.59
CA PRO A 4 -5.09 -4.24 -19.78
C PRO A 4 -5.32 -4.58 -18.29
N TRP A 5 -4.26 -4.89 -17.58
CA TRP A 5 -4.28 -5.23 -16.16
C TRP A 5 -4.09 -3.96 -15.32
N LEU A 6 -4.95 -3.73 -14.36
CA LEU A 6 -4.86 -2.61 -13.42
C LEU A 6 -4.56 -3.11 -12.01
N VAL A 7 -3.58 -2.51 -11.36
CA VAL A 7 -3.24 -2.73 -9.96
C VAL A 7 -3.40 -1.44 -9.20
N VAL A 8 -4.28 -1.42 -8.21
CA VAL A 8 -4.36 -0.32 -7.28
C VAL A 8 -4.00 -0.82 -5.89
N PHE A 9 -3.14 -0.06 -5.26
CA PHE A 9 -2.72 -0.33 -3.91
C PHE A 9 -3.09 0.85 -3.03
N VAL A 10 -3.85 0.57 -1.99
CA VAL A 10 -3.92 1.46 -0.86
C VAL A 10 -2.75 1.08 0.04
N THR A 11 -1.77 1.95 0.07
CA THR A 11 -0.52 1.73 0.79
C THR A 11 -0.60 2.36 2.15
N MET A 12 -0.13 1.63 3.12
CA MET A 12 0.10 2.12 4.44
C MET A 12 1.58 2.06 4.77
N ILE A 13 2.11 3.18 5.16
CA ILE A 13 3.51 3.35 5.47
C ILE A 13 3.66 3.58 6.96
N VAL A 14 4.45 2.76 7.59
CA VAL A 14 4.69 2.81 9.00
C VAL A 14 6.04 3.44 9.31
N HIS A 15 5.96 4.58 9.92
CA HIS A 15 6.92 5.26 10.78
C HIS A 15 8.28 5.69 10.23
N HIS A 16 8.48 7.00 10.33
CA HIS A 16 9.78 7.66 10.29
C HIS A 16 10.73 7.11 11.37
N ILE A 17 11.85 6.57 10.94
CA ILE A 17 12.93 6.09 11.81
C ILE A 17 13.84 7.26 12.13
N SER A 18 13.40 8.18 12.97
CA SER A 18 14.29 9.25 13.46
C SER A 18 15.01 8.88 14.77
N ASN A 19 14.62 7.77 15.40
CA ASN A 19 15.22 7.33 16.66
C ASN A 19 15.54 5.83 16.60
N ARG A 20 16.85 5.49 16.54
CA ARG A 20 17.38 4.12 16.45
C ARG A 20 16.83 3.20 17.54
N ASP A 21 16.68 3.72 18.74
CA ASP A 21 16.25 2.92 19.91
C ASP A 21 14.77 2.51 19.80
N VAL A 22 13.93 3.38 19.28
CA VAL A 22 12.51 3.12 19.04
C VAL A 22 12.30 2.08 17.95
N TRP A 23 13.18 2.06 16.95
CA TRP A 23 13.11 1.09 15.85
C TRP A 23 13.41 -0.33 16.32
N VAL A 24 14.52 -0.50 17.07
CA VAL A 24 14.91 -1.79 17.62
C VAL A 24 13.82 -2.33 18.53
N GLN A 25 13.25 -1.52 19.42
CA GLN A 25 12.15 -1.95 20.30
C GLN A 25 10.84 -2.26 19.56
N ARG A 26 10.49 -1.50 18.52
CA ARG A 26 9.22 -1.69 17.80
C ARG A 26 9.27 -2.81 16.77
N PHE A 27 10.38 -3.02 16.09
CA PHE A 27 10.49 -4.03 15.03
C PHE A 27 11.10 -5.35 15.50
N CYS A 28 12.03 -5.32 16.43
CA CYS A 28 12.70 -6.50 16.95
C CYS A 28 12.08 -7.05 18.24
N GLY A 29 10.89 -6.60 18.62
CA GLY A 29 10.19 -6.89 19.88
C GLY A 29 10.52 -8.26 20.45
N ALA A 30 11.28 -8.27 21.55
CA ALA A 30 11.63 -9.44 22.33
C ALA A 30 10.37 -9.98 23.00
N ASN A 31 9.69 -10.93 22.36
CA ASN A 31 8.88 -11.91 23.08
C ASN A 31 9.74 -13.16 23.25
N ALA A 32 10.50 -13.17 24.34
CA ALA A 32 10.98 -14.39 24.91
C ALA A 32 9.77 -15.08 25.57
N ALA A 33 9.12 -15.97 24.83
CA ALA A 33 8.30 -17.01 25.41
C ALA A 33 9.18 -18.27 25.44
N GLU A 34 9.46 -18.72 26.64
CA GLU A 34 10.16 -19.98 26.96
C GLU A 34 9.46 -21.13 26.25
N ASP A 35 10.22 -21.94 25.48
CA ASP A 35 10.28 -23.39 25.69
C ASP A 35 11.30 -24.07 24.76
N ALA A 36 12.07 -24.93 25.41
CA ALA A 36 12.74 -26.18 25.00
C ALA A 36 13.67 -26.19 23.76
N SER A 37 14.90 -26.39 24.08
CA SER A 37 16.12 -26.87 23.40
C SER A 37 17.20 -25.79 23.24
N THR A 38 18.10 -25.77 24.19
CA THR A 38 19.07 -24.70 24.46
C THR A 38 20.05 -24.45 23.28
N THR A 39 20.38 -25.44 22.46
CA THR A 39 21.43 -25.32 21.44
C THR A 39 20.93 -24.72 20.11
N THR A 40 19.72 -25.04 19.70
CA THR A 40 19.11 -24.50 18.49
C THR A 40 18.60 -23.07 18.70
N GLN A 41 18.20 -22.72 19.91
CA GLN A 41 17.69 -21.41 20.27
C GLN A 41 18.82 -20.36 20.28
N ASP A 42 20.01 -20.73 20.73
CA ASP A 42 21.17 -19.82 20.75
C ASP A 42 21.67 -19.49 19.32
N GLU A 43 21.71 -20.46 18.42
CA GLU A 43 22.03 -20.22 17.01
C GLU A 43 20.97 -19.36 16.30
N GLN A 44 19.71 -19.60 16.56
CA GLN A 44 18.63 -18.79 15.98
C GLN A 44 18.65 -17.35 16.49
N THR A 45 18.94 -17.16 17.77
CA THR A 45 19.14 -15.85 18.39
C THR A 45 20.34 -15.14 17.81
N LYS A 46 21.47 -15.81 17.63
CA LYS A 46 22.66 -15.25 16.97
C LYS A 46 22.37 -14.80 15.53
N ARG A 47 21.67 -15.61 14.75
CA ARG A 47 21.26 -15.25 13.38
C ARG A 47 20.35 -14.03 13.33
N ARG A 48 19.40 -13.91 14.27
CA ARG A 48 18.54 -12.74 14.41
C ARG A 48 19.34 -11.48 14.75
N ILE A 49 20.23 -11.58 15.74
CA ILE A 49 21.11 -10.45 16.11
C ILE A 49 21.97 -10.02 14.93
N GLN A 50 22.56 -10.97 14.21
CA GLN A 50 23.38 -10.68 13.05
C GLN A 50 22.57 -9.97 11.94
N SER A 51 21.36 -10.41 11.65
CA SER A 51 20.48 -9.76 10.65
C SER A 51 20.08 -8.33 11.05
N VAL A 52 19.88 -8.10 12.36
CA VAL A 52 19.58 -6.75 12.87
C VAL A 52 20.81 -5.84 12.75
N ILE A 53 22.00 -6.33 13.08
CA ILE A 53 23.25 -5.56 12.95
C ILE A 53 23.47 -5.19 11.49
N GLU A 54 23.27 -6.11 10.56
CA GLU A 54 23.42 -5.86 9.13
C GLU A 54 22.38 -4.84 8.63
N ALA A 55 21.14 -4.93 9.07
CA ALA A 55 20.10 -3.95 8.77
C ALA A 55 20.45 -2.54 9.28
N LEU A 56 20.96 -2.43 10.53
CA LEU A 56 21.40 -1.15 11.09
C LEU A 56 22.58 -0.54 10.33
N ARG A 57 23.54 -1.36 9.89
CA ARG A 57 24.63 -0.89 9.04
C ARG A 57 24.09 -0.35 7.71
N ARG A 58 23.18 -1.08 7.07
CA ARG A 58 22.56 -0.65 5.82
C ARG A 58 21.80 0.65 5.95
N VAL A 59 21.05 0.83 7.04
CA VAL A 59 20.38 2.11 7.35
C VAL A 59 21.41 3.24 7.46
N ALA A 60 22.52 3.03 8.17
CA ALA A 60 23.56 4.04 8.32
C ALA A 60 24.23 4.39 6.98
N ASP A 61 24.48 3.40 6.12
CA ASP A 61 25.08 3.61 4.80
C ASP A 61 24.15 4.45 3.90
N VAL A 62 22.85 4.15 3.88
CA VAL A 62 21.86 4.94 3.11
C VAL A 62 21.78 6.37 3.63
N GLU A 63 21.70 6.56 4.95
CA GLU A 63 21.70 7.90 5.54
C GLU A 63 22.97 8.69 5.20
N GLN A 64 24.13 8.03 5.12
CA GLN A 64 25.37 8.68 4.73
C GLN A 64 25.35 9.07 3.23
N GLN A 65 24.88 8.18 2.36
CA GLN A 65 24.75 8.46 0.92
C GLN A 65 23.85 9.67 0.66
N LEU A 66 22.73 9.78 1.40
CA LEU A 66 21.81 10.91 1.32
C LEU A 66 22.47 12.22 1.77
N ARG A 67 23.27 12.18 2.86
CA ARG A 67 24.02 13.37 3.33
C ARG A 67 25.07 13.82 2.31
N GLU A 68 25.64 12.89 1.57
CA GLU A 68 26.62 13.18 0.53
C GLU A 68 25.99 13.60 -0.81
N ASN A 69 24.66 13.83 -0.87
CA ASN A 69 23.89 14.13 -2.09
C ASN A 69 24.10 13.11 -3.23
N LYS A 70 24.52 11.91 -2.90
CA LYS A 70 24.50 10.79 -3.84
C LYS A 70 23.06 10.38 -4.01
N GLY A 71 22.55 10.48 -5.22
CA GLY A 71 21.13 10.27 -5.55
C GLY A 71 20.56 8.97 -4.99
N CYS A 72 19.25 8.94 -4.85
CA CYS A 72 18.49 7.79 -4.38
C CYS A 72 18.22 6.84 -5.56
N ASP A 73 19.29 6.29 -6.14
CA ASP A 73 19.21 5.54 -7.40
C ASP A 73 18.80 4.07 -7.21
N LYS A 74 18.75 3.58 -5.97
CA LYS A 74 18.44 2.18 -5.66
C LYS A 74 17.49 2.08 -4.49
N VAL A 75 16.49 1.23 -4.64
CA VAL A 75 15.65 0.81 -3.51
C VAL A 75 16.48 -0.11 -2.63
N ASP A 76 16.89 0.38 -1.48
CA ASP A 76 17.53 -0.42 -0.47
C ASP A 76 16.50 -1.23 0.30
N LEU A 77 16.68 -2.55 0.32
CA LEU A 77 15.84 -3.50 1.02
C LEU A 77 16.54 -4.00 2.27
N LEU A 78 15.84 -3.98 3.39
CA LEU A 78 16.31 -4.65 4.59
C LEU A 78 15.84 -6.10 4.60
N ASN A 79 16.76 -7.04 4.83
CA ASN A 79 16.42 -8.44 4.98
C ASN A 79 16.08 -8.76 6.45
N ILE A 80 15.07 -8.09 6.96
CA ILE A 80 14.54 -8.32 8.30
C ILE A 80 13.06 -8.65 8.23
N THR A 81 12.59 -9.45 9.18
CA THR A 81 11.18 -9.71 9.41
C THR A 81 10.65 -8.79 10.49
N PHE A 82 9.40 -8.38 10.37
CA PHE A 82 8.70 -7.58 11.37
C PHE A 82 7.39 -8.26 11.77
N ASP A 83 6.85 -7.90 12.93
CA ASP A 83 5.58 -8.45 13.40
C ASP A 83 4.40 -7.72 12.72
N GLU A 84 3.91 -8.29 11.62
CA GLU A 84 2.79 -7.77 10.84
C GLU A 84 1.50 -7.63 11.65
N ARG A 85 1.32 -8.44 12.71
CA ARG A 85 0.11 -8.43 13.54
C ARG A 85 -0.10 -7.10 14.26
N ARG A 86 0.99 -6.40 14.58
CA ARG A 86 0.94 -5.06 15.20
C ARG A 86 0.28 -4.02 14.31
N TRP A 87 0.29 -4.25 13.02
CA TRP A 87 -0.17 -3.32 12.00
C TRP A 87 -1.45 -3.80 11.30
N LYS A 88 -2.06 -4.86 11.85
CA LYS A 88 -3.26 -5.45 11.25
C LYS A 88 -4.42 -4.46 11.17
N LYS A 89 -4.57 -3.58 12.18
CA LYS A 89 -5.64 -2.58 12.20
C LYS A 89 -5.52 -1.62 11.00
N GLU A 90 -4.35 -1.16 10.75
CA GLU A 90 -4.03 -0.26 9.65
C GLU A 90 -4.16 -0.98 8.30
N ALA A 91 -3.63 -2.18 8.18
CA ALA A 91 -3.80 -2.99 6.98
C ALA A 91 -5.28 -3.25 6.66
N LEU A 92 -6.13 -3.45 7.66
CA LEU A 92 -7.58 -3.59 7.48
C LEU A 92 -8.23 -2.31 6.96
N LEU A 93 -7.71 -1.12 7.29
CA LEU A 93 -8.17 0.14 6.68
C LEU A 93 -7.90 0.15 5.17
N THR A 94 -6.73 -0.33 4.75
CA THR A 94 -6.40 -0.52 3.32
C THR A 94 -7.37 -1.47 2.63
N VAL A 95 -7.69 -2.59 3.27
CA VAL A 95 -8.67 -3.56 2.76
C VAL A 95 -10.06 -2.94 2.62
N GLN A 96 -10.50 -2.13 3.59
CA GLN A 96 -11.78 -1.43 3.52
C GLN A 96 -11.84 -0.48 2.34
N VAL A 97 -10.78 0.30 2.12
CA VAL A 97 -10.72 1.21 0.97
C VAL A 97 -10.66 0.46 -0.34
N ALA A 98 -9.93 -0.65 -0.44
CA ALA A 98 -9.91 -1.50 -1.63
C ALA A 98 -11.31 -2.05 -1.98
N ASN A 99 -12.07 -2.53 -0.99
CA ASN A 99 -13.44 -2.96 -1.19
C ASN A 99 -14.38 -1.81 -1.59
N LEU A 100 -14.21 -0.63 -0.98
CA LEU A 100 -14.97 0.56 -1.36
C LEU A 100 -14.65 0.97 -2.80
N MET A 101 -13.38 0.98 -3.19
CA MET A 101 -12.96 1.28 -4.55
C MET A 101 -13.52 0.28 -5.56
N THR A 102 -13.51 -1.03 -5.24
CA THR A 102 -14.16 -2.06 -6.06
C THR A 102 -15.64 -1.73 -6.28
N SER A 103 -16.35 -1.32 -5.25
CA SER A 103 -17.77 -0.93 -5.36
C SER A 103 -17.98 0.33 -6.21
N LEU A 104 -17.19 1.37 -5.97
CA LEU A 104 -17.28 2.64 -6.69
C LEU A 104 -16.87 2.51 -8.16
N TRP A 105 -15.91 1.63 -8.46
CA TRP A 105 -15.47 1.38 -9.83
C TRP A 105 -16.51 0.65 -10.67
N ARG A 106 -17.36 -0.13 -10.02
CA ARG A 106 -18.48 -0.85 -10.66
C ARG A 106 -19.77 -0.02 -10.72
N SER A 107 -19.79 1.14 -10.11
CA SER A 107 -20.92 2.05 -10.13
C SER A 107 -20.80 2.99 -11.33
N PRO A 108 -21.82 3.03 -12.21
CA PRO A 108 -21.81 3.94 -13.34
C PRO A 108 -21.78 5.39 -12.83
N GLY A 109 -20.89 6.18 -13.41
CA GLY A 109 -20.78 7.60 -13.14
C GLY A 109 -21.05 8.42 -14.39
N ASP A 110 -20.73 9.71 -14.32
CA ASP A 110 -20.94 10.65 -15.40
C ASP A 110 -19.91 10.50 -16.53
N ASN A 111 -20.26 10.90 -17.73
CA ASN A 111 -19.38 10.95 -18.90
C ASN A 111 -18.73 9.60 -19.32
N GLY A 112 -19.38 8.48 -18.99
CA GLY A 112 -18.89 7.14 -19.36
C GLY A 112 -17.76 6.60 -18.47
N TYR A 113 -17.44 7.28 -17.39
CA TYR A 113 -16.49 6.81 -16.39
C TYR A 113 -17.22 6.28 -15.13
N PRO A 114 -16.66 5.32 -14.39
CA PRO A 114 -17.22 4.89 -13.11
C PRO A 114 -17.14 6.01 -12.06
N VAL A 115 -18.00 5.93 -11.04
CA VAL A 115 -17.98 6.88 -9.91
C VAL A 115 -16.60 6.96 -9.25
N GLY A 116 -15.90 5.82 -9.16
CA GLY A 116 -14.54 5.75 -8.62
C GLY A 116 -13.49 6.51 -9.43
N ALA A 117 -13.76 6.81 -10.71
CA ALA A 117 -12.85 7.57 -11.57
C ALA A 117 -13.00 9.09 -11.35
N ASN A 118 -12.89 9.54 -10.11
CA ASN A 118 -12.94 10.95 -9.72
C ASN A 118 -11.65 11.34 -9.00
N ASP A 119 -10.88 12.25 -9.59
CA ASP A 119 -9.57 12.67 -9.09
C ASP A 119 -9.65 13.23 -7.67
N ALA A 120 -10.61 14.11 -7.39
CA ALA A 120 -10.79 14.71 -6.06
C ALA A 120 -11.11 13.65 -5.00
N LEU A 121 -11.99 12.70 -5.34
CA LEU A 121 -12.34 11.59 -4.47
C LEU A 121 -11.11 10.73 -4.13
N LEU A 122 -10.26 10.43 -5.11
CA LEU A 122 -9.06 9.62 -4.90
C LEU A 122 -8.02 10.36 -4.05
N TYR A 123 -7.81 11.65 -4.29
CA TYR A 123 -6.95 12.48 -3.43
C TYR A 123 -7.47 12.55 -2.00
N ASP A 124 -8.78 12.68 -1.81
CA ASP A 124 -9.38 12.71 -0.48
C ASP A 124 -9.32 11.37 0.23
N PHE A 125 -9.42 10.25 -0.47
CA PHE A 125 -9.23 8.93 0.13
C PHE A 125 -7.81 8.76 0.69
N VAL A 126 -6.77 9.00 -0.12
CA VAL A 126 -5.39 8.85 0.35
C VAL A 126 -5.08 9.82 1.47
N ARG A 127 -5.58 11.06 1.40
CA ARG A 127 -5.43 12.06 2.45
C ARG A 127 -6.11 11.63 3.75
N SER A 128 -7.32 11.13 3.67
CA SER A 128 -8.11 10.72 4.84
C SER A 128 -7.46 9.58 5.60
N ILE A 129 -6.91 8.58 4.92
CA ILE A 129 -6.19 7.47 5.56
C ILE A 129 -5.04 8.01 6.42
N VAL A 130 -4.24 8.92 5.87
CA VAL A 130 -3.10 9.51 6.58
C VAL A 130 -3.56 10.35 7.77
N LEU A 131 -4.63 11.14 7.60
CA LEU A 131 -5.14 12.01 8.68
C LEU A 131 -5.70 11.22 9.86
N PHE A 132 -6.49 10.18 9.58
CA PHE A 132 -7.21 9.42 10.62
C PHE A 132 -6.38 8.34 11.30
N SER A 133 -5.24 7.96 10.74
CA SER A 133 -4.37 6.95 11.34
C SER A 133 -2.96 7.52 11.61
N PRO A 134 -2.70 8.02 12.83
CA PRO A 134 -1.41 8.61 13.18
C PRO A 134 -0.17 7.73 12.89
N PRO A 135 -0.23 6.39 13.00
CA PRO A 135 0.88 5.53 12.63
C PRO A 135 1.15 5.44 11.13
N VAL A 136 0.18 5.84 10.30
CA VAL A 136 0.31 5.82 8.85
C VAL A 136 1.09 7.04 8.39
N PHE A 137 2.26 6.82 7.82
CA PHE A 137 3.08 7.88 7.23
C PHE A 137 2.49 8.36 5.91
N GLY A 138 2.09 7.44 5.04
CA GLY A 138 1.53 7.77 3.74
C GLY A 138 0.54 6.73 3.23
N SER A 139 -0.22 7.12 2.23
CA SER A 139 -1.22 6.29 1.57
C SER A 139 -1.24 6.62 0.09
N VAL A 140 -1.40 5.60 -0.75
CA VAL A 140 -1.37 5.73 -2.20
C VAL A 140 -2.46 4.88 -2.85
N ILE A 141 -3.01 5.36 -3.96
CA ILE A 141 -3.85 4.59 -4.89
C ILE A 141 -3.22 4.74 -6.26
N CYS A 142 -2.70 3.66 -6.85
CA CYS A 142 -2.03 3.71 -8.14
C CYS A 142 -2.70 2.84 -9.17
N PHE A 143 -2.68 3.28 -10.40
CA PHE A 143 -3.27 2.62 -11.55
C PHE A 143 -2.20 2.15 -12.52
N ASP A 144 -2.42 1.04 -13.20
CA ASP A 144 -1.56 0.59 -14.29
C ASP A 144 -1.68 1.52 -15.52
N ASN A 145 -0.80 1.36 -16.48
CA ASN A 145 -0.76 2.20 -17.67
C ASN A 145 -2.13 2.22 -18.39
N TYR A 146 -2.61 3.42 -18.68
CA TYR A 146 -3.84 3.70 -19.46
C TYR A 146 -5.14 3.17 -18.85
N LEU A 147 -5.18 2.91 -17.55
CA LEU A 147 -6.37 2.37 -16.90
C LEU A 147 -7.16 3.40 -16.12
N TYR A 148 -6.63 4.59 -15.96
CA TYR A 148 -7.34 5.70 -15.34
C TYR A 148 -7.61 6.81 -16.36
N LYS A 149 -8.85 6.92 -16.82
CA LYS A 149 -9.25 7.93 -17.80
C LYS A 149 -8.27 7.96 -19.01
N ASN A 150 -7.86 9.17 -19.40
CA ASN A 150 -6.91 9.39 -20.49
C ASN A 150 -5.46 9.56 -20.01
N TYR A 151 -5.18 9.29 -18.73
CA TYR A 151 -3.83 9.38 -18.21
C TYR A 151 -3.01 8.15 -18.57
N THR A 152 -1.76 8.36 -18.96
CA THR A 152 -0.84 7.23 -19.13
C THR A 152 -0.69 6.47 -17.80
N ARG A 153 -0.58 7.21 -16.71
CA ARG A 153 -0.51 6.72 -15.34
C ARG A 153 -1.12 7.76 -14.42
N PHE A 154 -1.66 7.29 -13.31
CA PHE A 154 -2.17 8.15 -12.24
C PHE A 154 -1.98 7.46 -10.90
N CYS A 155 -1.36 8.15 -9.95
CA CYS A 155 -1.00 7.57 -8.67
C CYS A 155 -1.08 8.63 -7.55
N PRO A 156 -2.31 9.00 -7.11
CA PRO A 156 -2.49 9.92 -5.99
C PRO A 156 -1.87 9.36 -4.72
N TYR A 157 -1.10 10.17 -4.05
CA TYR A 157 -0.34 9.86 -2.85
C TYR A 157 -0.46 10.97 -1.82
N ALA A 158 -0.72 10.59 -0.59
CA ALA A 158 -0.68 11.48 0.56
C ALA A 158 0.38 11.00 1.56
N PHE A 159 1.14 11.91 2.16
CA PHE A 159 2.14 11.57 3.15
C PHE A 159 2.34 12.68 4.18
N ARG A 160 2.84 12.32 5.36
CA ARG A 160 3.24 13.28 6.39
C ARG A 160 4.62 13.81 6.05
N ASP A 161 4.71 15.09 5.76
CA ASP A 161 6.00 15.71 5.44
C ASP A 161 6.76 16.04 6.73
N PRO A 162 7.90 15.38 6.98
CA PRO A 162 8.72 15.68 8.16
C PRO A 162 9.28 17.12 8.15
N GLN A 163 9.48 17.71 6.97
CA GLN A 163 10.00 19.05 6.81
C GLN A 163 8.96 20.14 7.10
N LEU A 164 7.68 19.80 6.96
CA LEU A 164 6.55 20.68 7.21
C LEU A 164 5.80 20.34 8.50
N ASN A 165 6.55 19.98 9.53
CA ASN A 165 6.01 19.70 10.87
C ASN A 165 4.91 18.61 10.86
N GLY A 166 5.03 17.63 9.97
CA GLY A 166 4.09 16.51 9.85
C GLY A 166 2.76 16.87 9.15
N SER A 167 2.69 18.02 8.47
CA SER A 167 1.57 18.35 7.59
C SER A 167 1.38 17.29 6.52
N VAL A 168 0.13 17.04 6.11
CA VAL A 168 -0.16 16.06 5.07
C VAL A 168 -0.04 16.72 3.71
N HIS A 169 0.89 16.24 2.91
CA HIS A 169 1.03 16.54 1.49
C HIS A 169 0.23 15.58 0.66
N VAL A 170 -0.39 16.09 -0.40
CA VAL A 170 -1.14 15.26 -1.37
C VAL A 170 -0.64 15.62 -2.77
N ILE A 171 -0.16 14.60 -3.49
CA ILE A 171 0.44 14.75 -4.81
C ILE A 171 0.00 13.61 -5.73
N ASP A 172 0.19 13.76 -7.04
CA ASP A 172 0.31 12.62 -7.95
C ASP A 172 1.80 12.29 -8.11
N ILE A 173 2.22 11.08 -7.70
CA ILE A 173 3.64 10.66 -7.77
C ILE A 173 4.18 10.78 -9.18
N VAL A 174 3.37 10.46 -10.19
CA VAL A 174 3.79 10.48 -11.60
C VAL A 174 4.11 11.89 -12.05
N SER A 175 3.27 12.84 -11.70
CA SER A 175 3.46 14.25 -12.05
C SER A 175 4.57 14.92 -11.25
N ALA A 176 4.72 14.53 -9.97
CA ALA A 176 5.71 15.12 -9.07
C ALA A 176 7.14 14.60 -9.33
N SER A 177 7.27 13.39 -9.86
CA SER A 177 8.56 12.73 -10.10
C SER A 177 8.79 12.59 -11.60
N ALA A 178 9.36 13.63 -12.22
CA ALA A 178 9.56 13.70 -13.66
C ALA A 178 10.15 12.39 -14.22
N GLY A 179 9.33 11.64 -14.96
CA GLY A 179 9.73 10.41 -15.62
C GLY A 179 9.72 9.13 -14.76
N TYR A 180 9.30 9.19 -13.49
CA TYR A 180 9.19 7.97 -12.69
C TYR A 180 8.10 7.04 -13.21
N ASP A 181 8.50 5.84 -13.55
CA ASP A 181 7.62 4.80 -14.05
C ASP A 181 7.67 3.56 -13.17
N TYR A 182 6.79 3.53 -12.17
CA TYR A 182 6.68 2.40 -11.24
C TYR A 182 6.24 1.10 -11.93
N THR A 183 5.64 1.16 -13.12
CA THR A 183 5.16 -0.02 -13.84
C THR A 183 6.29 -0.76 -14.56
N THR A 184 7.35 -0.08 -14.91
CA THR A 184 8.55 -0.63 -15.59
C THR A 184 9.78 -0.65 -14.70
N ASP A 185 9.83 0.17 -13.65
CA ASP A 185 10.94 0.19 -12.69
C ASP A 185 10.97 -1.09 -11.87
N LYS A 186 11.95 -1.94 -12.11
CA LYS A 186 12.14 -3.20 -11.38
C LYS A 186 12.37 -3.03 -9.89
N ASN A 187 12.76 -1.84 -9.46
CA ASN A 187 12.94 -1.49 -8.05
C ASN A 187 11.62 -1.11 -7.36
N ALA A 188 10.55 -0.89 -8.10
CA ALA A 188 9.22 -0.64 -7.54
C ALA A 188 8.61 -1.94 -6.98
N ILE A 189 9.26 -2.51 -5.96
CA ILE A 189 8.82 -3.77 -5.34
C ILE A 189 7.43 -3.66 -4.74
N TRP A 190 7.09 -2.48 -4.22
CA TRP A 190 5.78 -2.14 -3.69
C TRP A 190 4.68 -2.22 -4.76
N TRP A 191 5.05 -2.15 -6.06
CA TRP A 191 4.15 -2.33 -7.19
C TRP A 191 4.14 -3.78 -7.69
N HIS A 192 5.30 -4.34 -8.02
CA HIS A 192 5.38 -5.63 -8.71
C HIS A 192 5.01 -6.83 -7.85
N GLN A 193 5.39 -6.83 -6.57
CA GLN A 193 5.14 -7.97 -5.68
C GLN A 193 3.66 -8.20 -5.43
N PRO A 194 2.87 -7.20 -5.01
CA PRO A 194 1.43 -7.38 -4.81
C PRO A 194 0.68 -7.60 -6.12
N LYS A 195 1.08 -6.96 -7.23
CA LYS A 195 0.52 -7.23 -8.55
C LYS A 195 0.63 -8.71 -8.92
N SER A 196 1.82 -9.28 -8.74
CA SER A 196 2.06 -10.71 -9.01
C SER A 196 1.22 -11.63 -8.12
N LYS A 197 0.93 -11.23 -6.88
CA LYS A 197 0.04 -11.99 -5.99
C LYS A 197 -1.41 -11.86 -6.43
N ALA A 198 -1.88 -10.66 -6.67
CA ALA A 198 -3.26 -10.39 -7.02
C ALA A 198 -3.68 -11.06 -8.35
N LEU A 199 -2.78 -11.10 -9.34
CA LEU A 199 -3.00 -11.84 -10.60
C LEU A 199 -3.22 -13.36 -10.42
N LYS A 200 -2.83 -13.90 -9.28
CA LYS A 200 -3.00 -15.34 -8.95
C LYS A 200 -4.13 -15.56 -7.94
N SER A 201 -4.67 -14.48 -7.38
CA SER A 201 -5.74 -14.59 -6.39
C SER A 201 -7.09 -14.78 -7.06
N ASN A 202 -8.00 -15.45 -6.34
CA ASN A 202 -9.40 -15.56 -6.73
C ASN A 202 -10.21 -15.12 -5.50
N PRO A 203 -10.50 -13.83 -5.36
CA PRO A 203 -11.15 -13.30 -4.18
C PRO A 203 -12.55 -13.87 -4.03
N LYS A 204 -12.94 -14.11 -2.78
CA LYS A 204 -14.31 -14.54 -2.45
C LYS A 204 -15.30 -13.47 -2.95
N ARG A 205 -16.43 -13.92 -3.50
CA ARG A 205 -17.50 -13.00 -3.93
C ARG A 205 -18.56 -12.86 -2.85
N ILE A 206 -19.02 -11.64 -2.65
CA ILE A 206 -20.13 -11.32 -1.73
C ILE A 206 -21.23 -10.64 -2.51
N THR A 207 -22.48 -11.11 -2.30
CA THR A 207 -23.67 -10.49 -2.87
C THR A 207 -24.26 -9.51 -1.86
N SER A 208 -24.50 -8.30 -2.32
CA SER A 208 -25.20 -7.24 -1.57
C SER A 208 -26.54 -6.94 -2.24
N TYR A 209 -27.53 -6.62 -1.42
CA TYR A 209 -28.87 -6.26 -1.86
C TYR A 209 -29.09 -4.78 -1.63
N TYR A 210 -29.49 -4.06 -2.68
CA TYR A 210 -29.74 -2.62 -2.62
C TYR A 210 -31.23 -2.37 -2.82
N GLU A 211 -31.85 -1.65 -1.88
CA GLU A 211 -33.20 -1.11 -2.03
C GLU A 211 -33.10 0.33 -2.53
N GLU A 212 -33.45 0.57 -3.79
CA GLU A 212 -33.52 1.92 -4.32
C GLU A 212 -34.84 2.58 -3.88
N ARG A 213 -34.75 3.51 -2.92
CA ARG A 213 -35.93 4.23 -2.37
C ARG A 213 -36.42 5.39 -3.21
N PHE A 214 -35.72 5.77 -4.26
CA PHE A 214 -35.95 7.06 -4.93
C PHE A 214 -36.63 6.99 -6.31
N ASN A 215 -36.95 5.82 -6.81
CA ASN A 215 -37.68 5.72 -8.07
C ASN A 215 -39.07 5.08 -7.85
N THR A 216 -40.08 5.95 -7.65
CA THR A 216 -41.47 5.53 -7.40
C THR A 216 -42.21 4.99 -8.63
N THR A 217 -41.56 4.89 -9.77
CA THR A 217 -42.19 4.53 -11.07
C THR A 217 -41.81 3.17 -11.61
N THR A 218 -40.81 2.50 -11.05
CA THR A 218 -40.45 1.15 -11.44
C THR A 218 -40.41 0.24 -10.21
N THR A 219 -41.24 -0.78 -10.25
CA THR A 219 -41.23 -1.94 -9.35
C THR A 219 -39.98 -2.78 -9.57
N ASP A 220 -38.81 -2.18 -9.72
CA ASP A 220 -37.59 -2.91 -9.97
C ASP A 220 -37.07 -3.47 -8.66
N ALA A 221 -37.14 -4.79 -8.67
CA ALA A 221 -36.62 -5.69 -7.68
C ALA A 221 -35.27 -5.23 -7.11
N LEU A 222 -35.08 -5.52 -5.82
CA LEU A 222 -33.78 -5.53 -5.15
C LEU A 222 -32.67 -5.85 -6.13
N GLN A 223 -31.85 -4.84 -6.47
CA GLN A 223 -30.70 -5.08 -7.34
C GLN A 223 -29.64 -5.85 -6.58
N ASN A 224 -29.47 -7.09 -6.95
CA ASN A 224 -28.41 -7.92 -6.40
C ASN A 224 -27.11 -7.57 -7.11
N ARG A 225 -26.12 -7.06 -6.35
CA ARG A 225 -24.78 -6.82 -6.87
C ARG A 225 -23.81 -7.76 -6.18
N THR A 226 -23.05 -8.51 -6.98
CA THR A 226 -22.03 -9.42 -6.48
C THR A 226 -20.66 -8.85 -6.77
N PHE A 227 -19.85 -8.67 -5.72
CA PHE A 227 -18.53 -8.06 -5.79
C PHE A 227 -17.45 -9.04 -5.36
N PRO A 228 -16.25 -8.99 -5.97
CA PRO A 228 -15.05 -9.53 -5.34
C PRO A 228 -14.88 -8.86 -3.98
N HIS A 229 -14.62 -9.65 -2.96
CA HIS A 229 -14.42 -9.17 -1.60
C HIS A 229 -12.98 -9.44 -1.16
N VAL A 230 -12.23 -8.38 -1.08
CA VAL A 230 -10.83 -8.41 -0.64
C VAL A 230 -10.77 -8.59 0.86
N THR A 231 -9.93 -9.52 1.30
CA THR A 231 -9.63 -9.81 2.71
C THR A 231 -8.20 -9.40 3.05
N PHE A 232 -7.82 -9.50 4.31
CA PHE A 232 -6.44 -9.25 4.73
C PHE A 232 -5.44 -10.20 4.03
N GLU A 233 -5.84 -11.42 3.79
CA GLU A 233 -5.01 -12.45 3.15
C GLU A 233 -4.75 -12.18 1.67
N ASP A 234 -5.61 -11.44 1.01
CA ASP A 234 -5.43 -11.03 -0.41
C ASP A 234 -4.38 -9.92 -0.55
N GLY A 235 -4.18 -9.13 0.49
CA GLY A 235 -3.15 -8.09 0.52
C GLY A 235 -1.75 -8.65 0.75
N THR A 236 -0.75 -7.78 0.65
CA THR A 236 0.67 -8.14 0.76
C THR A 236 1.46 -7.08 1.50
N TRP A 237 2.29 -7.48 2.45
CA TRP A 237 3.32 -6.64 3.04
C TRP A 237 4.58 -6.66 2.19
N THR A 238 5.19 -5.50 1.97
CA THR A 238 6.55 -5.42 1.45
C THR A 238 7.56 -5.72 2.55
N ARG A 239 8.78 -6.07 2.16
CA ARG A 239 9.93 -5.95 3.09
C ARG A 239 10.16 -4.47 3.39
N PRO A 240 10.80 -4.14 4.53
CA PRO A 240 11.22 -2.79 4.77
C PRO A 240 12.14 -2.28 3.66
N TYR A 241 11.84 -1.13 3.10
CA TYR A 241 12.60 -0.49 2.03
C TYR A 241 12.73 1.01 2.28
N PHE A 242 13.72 1.61 1.63
CA PHE A 242 13.88 3.06 1.66
C PHE A 242 13.10 3.70 0.51
N ASP A 243 12.17 4.58 0.84
CA ASP A 243 11.41 5.34 -0.15
C ASP A 243 12.13 6.62 -0.54
N CYS A 244 12.53 6.69 -1.80
CA CYS A 244 13.24 7.83 -2.35
C CYS A 244 12.33 9.01 -2.72
N PHE A 245 11.06 8.76 -2.94
CA PHE A 245 10.15 9.72 -3.56
C PHE A 245 9.19 10.37 -2.56
N GLY A 246 8.68 9.64 -1.61
CA GLY A 246 7.63 10.08 -0.70
C GLY A 246 8.11 10.47 0.69
N GLY A 247 9.25 11.17 0.80
CA GLY A 247 9.71 11.71 2.10
C GLY A 247 11.09 11.22 2.54
N LYS A 248 11.76 10.37 1.76
CA LYS A 248 13.10 9.83 2.05
C LYS A 248 13.14 9.12 3.40
N VAL A 249 12.27 8.15 3.58
CA VAL A 249 12.08 7.42 4.83
C VAL A 249 12.15 5.92 4.63
N TRP A 250 12.55 5.19 5.67
CA TRP A 250 12.39 3.75 5.72
C TRP A 250 10.95 3.39 6.03
N MET A 251 10.39 2.46 5.29
CA MET A 251 8.99 2.08 5.42
C MET A 251 8.73 0.60 5.15
N VAL A 252 7.60 0.13 5.62
CA VAL A 252 6.92 -1.09 5.17
C VAL A 252 5.58 -0.69 4.59
N THR A 253 5.14 -1.40 3.59
CA THR A 253 3.91 -1.08 2.88
C THR A 253 3.00 -2.30 2.86
N TYR A 254 1.75 -2.12 3.24
CA TYR A 254 0.70 -3.10 3.01
C TYR A 254 -0.14 -2.66 1.82
N LEU A 255 -0.38 -3.56 0.88
CA LEU A 255 -1.08 -3.28 -0.36
C LEU A 255 -2.20 -4.29 -0.56
N ALA A 256 -3.37 -3.80 -0.95
CA ALA A 256 -4.54 -4.61 -1.27
C ALA A 256 -5.04 -4.28 -2.68
N PRO A 257 -5.45 -5.28 -3.48
CA PRO A 257 -6.00 -5.06 -4.82
C PRO A 257 -7.42 -4.54 -4.75
N PHE A 258 -7.90 -3.89 -5.82
CA PHE A 258 -9.32 -3.74 -6.08
C PHE A 258 -9.67 -4.11 -7.54
N TYR A 259 -10.94 -4.25 -7.88
CA TYR A 259 -11.39 -4.94 -9.08
C TYR A 259 -12.44 -4.13 -9.85
N ASP A 260 -12.46 -4.29 -11.17
CA ASP A 260 -13.42 -3.65 -12.08
C ASP A 260 -14.72 -4.44 -12.27
N GLU A 261 -15.54 -4.00 -13.23
CA GLU A 261 -16.81 -4.63 -13.57
C GLU A 261 -16.67 -6.07 -14.12
N LYS A 262 -15.54 -6.38 -14.73
CA LYS A 262 -15.29 -7.68 -15.36
C LYS A 262 -14.68 -8.68 -14.42
N ASP A 263 -14.53 -8.31 -13.14
CA ASP A 263 -13.71 -9.04 -12.17
C ASP A 263 -12.24 -9.13 -12.58
N ASP A 264 -11.88 -8.36 -13.60
CA ASP A 264 -10.50 -8.13 -13.90
C ASP A 264 -9.93 -7.34 -12.75
N PHE A 265 -8.84 -7.82 -12.24
CA PHE A 265 -8.05 -7.12 -11.29
C PHE A 265 -7.67 -5.75 -11.87
N LEU A 266 -8.09 -4.73 -11.21
CA LEU A 266 -7.87 -3.32 -11.59
C LEU A 266 -6.56 -2.80 -11.03
#